data_b5f2cc108a49f0d769ddb589626d7c0e
#
_entry.id   b5f2cc108a49f0d769ddb589626d7c0e
#
_cell.length_a   1.000
_cell.length_b   1.000
_cell.length_c   1.000
_cell.angle_alpha   90.00
_cell.angle_beta   90.00
_cell.angle_gamma   90.00
#
_symmetry.space_group_name_H-M   'P 1'
#
loop_
_entity.id
_entity.type
_entity.pdbx_description
1 polymer ?
#
loop_
_entity_poly.entity_id
_entity_poly.type
_entity_poly.pdbx_seq_one_letter_code
_entity_poly.pdbx_strand_id
1 'polypeptide(L)'
;MATIDKNIPPTKDEVEAFLKEIDFSLPLGFIDFFKEANGADISADETFILLWPLTDMVQLNKEYNVEEYAPKFFIFGSDGGDTAYAIERGTGAIFEMPFIGMSKEEAVFKSETFTGFLEGI
;
A
#
# COMPACT_ATOMS: atom_id res chain seq x y z
N MET A 1 9.06 -19.39 -3.80
CA MET A 1 10.03 -18.30 -3.81
C MET A 1 9.41 -17.08 -4.46
N ALA A 2 9.56 -15.91 -3.84
CA ALA A 2 8.98 -14.69 -4.36
C ALA A 2 9.87 -14.05 -5.44
N THR A 3 9.24 -13.52 -6.48
CA THR A 3 9.90 -12.73 -7.51
C THR A 3 9.37 -11.30 -7.40
N ILE A 4 10.28 -10.33 -7.35
CA ILE A 4 9.92 -8.92 -7.24
C ILE A 4 10.41 -8.17 -8.46
N ASP A 5 9.46 -7.61 -9.23
CA ASP A 5 9.73 -6.74 -10.37
C ASP A 5 9.51 -5.30 -9.93
N LYS A 6 10.59 -4.58 -9.68
CA LYS A 6 10.54 -3.20 -9.22
C LYS A 6 10.43 -2.23 -10.39
N ASN A 7 9.55 -1.24 -10.24
CA ASN A 7 9.50 -0.11 -11.18
C ASN A 7 10.70 0.80 -10.95
N ILE A 8 10.96 1.68 -11.92
CA ILE A 8 12.03 2.68 -11.80
C ILE A 8 11.79 3.52 -10.54
N PRO A 9 12.84 3.82 -9.75
CA PRO A 9 12.68 4.62 -8.54
C PRO A 9 12.05 5.98 -8.80
N PRO A 10 11.26 6.51 -7.83
CA PRO A 10 10.75 7.87 -7.96
C PRO A 10 11.88 8.87 -7.78
N THR A 11 11.69 10.09 -8.28
CA THR A 11 12.66 11.16 -8.05
C THR A 11 12.55 11.63 -6.59
N LYS A 12 13.57 12.33 -6.11
CA LYS A 12 13.56 12.93 -4.78
C LYS A 12 12.37 13.87 -4.61
N ASP A 13 12.08 14.68 -5.64
CA ASP A 13 10.97 15.63 -5.62
C ASP A 13 9.63 14.91 -5.52
N GLU A 14 9.49 13.77 -6.20
CA GLU A 14 8.26 12.97 -6.15
C GLU A 14 8.04 12.38 -4.75
N VAL A 15 9.11 11.90 -4.11
CA VAL A 15 9.02 11.41 -2.73
C VAL A 15 8.62 12.53 -1.78
N GLU A 16 9.24 13.69 -1.90
CA GLU A 16 8.93 14.85 -1.07
C GLU A 16 7.49 15.31 -1.26
N ALA A 17 7.00 15.32 -2.51
CA ALA A 17 5.61 15.67 -2.80
C ALA A 17 4.64 14.70 -2.13
N PHE A 18 4.92 13.41 -2.18
CA PHE A 18 4.10 12.41 -1.51
C PHE A 18 4.06 12.65 0.00
N LEU A 19 5.22 12.88 0.61
CA LEU A 19 5.31 13.09 2.06
C LEU A 19 4.55 14.34 2.51
N LYS A 20 4.45 15.35 1.65
CA LYS A 20 3.68 16.57 1.96
C LYS A 20 2.17 16.35 1.86
N GLU A 21 1.73 15.42 1.03
CA GLU A 21 0.30 15.19 0.81
C GLU A 21 -0.32 14.28 1.86
N ILE A 22 0.46 13.43 2.52
CA ILE A 22 -0.06 12.55 3.57
C ILE A 22 -0.08 13.28 4.91
N ASP A 23 -1.05 12.94 5.75
CA ASP A 23 -1.25 13.58 7.06
C ASP A 23 -1.12 12.58 8.22
N PHE A 24 -0.43 11.47 8.00
CA PHE A 24 -0.24 10.43 9.00
C PHE A 24 1.18 9.88 8.93
N SER A 25 1.61 9.20 10.01
CA SER A 25 2.94 8.58 10.06
C SER A 25 2.94 7.27 9.29
N LEU A 26 3.91 7.11 8.40
CA LEU A 26 4.09 5.88 7.63
C LEU A 26 4.74 4.79 8.48
N PRO A 27 4.41 3.52 8.22
CA PRO A 27 5.08 2.43 8.92
C PRO A 27 6.55 2.36 8.58
N LEU A 28 7.33 1.83 9.54
CA LEU A 28 8.77 1.67 9.36
C LEU A 28 9.07 0.85 8.11
N GLY A 29 10.04 1.30 7.33
CA GLY A 29 10.47 0.61 6.12
C GLY A 29 9.67 0.96 4.87
N PHE A 30 8.52 1.63 4.99
CA PHE A 30 7.66 1.95 3.85
C PHE A 30 8.38 2.88 2.85
N ILE A 31 8.82 4.03 3.32
CA ILE A 31 9.50 4.99 2.44
C ILE A 31 10.84 4.44 1.93
N ASP A 32 11.56 3.70 2.76
CA ASP A 32 12.82 3.09 2.33
C ASP A 32 12.62 2.18 1.12
N PHE A 33 11.54 1.40 1.11
CA PHE A 33 11.20 0.55 -0.03
C PHE A 33 10.86 1.40 -1.27
N PHE A 34 9.96 2.36 -1.11
CA PHE A 34 9.46 3.13 -2.26
C PHE A 34 10.47 4.14 -2.81
N LYS A 35 11.49 4.50 -2.06
CA LYS A 35 12.61 5.30 -2.59
C LYS A 35 13.39 4.52 -3.65
N GLU A 36 13.40 3.20 -3.56
CA GLU A 36 14.13 2.33 -4.49
C GLU A 36 13.24 1.79 -5.61
N ALA A 37 11.93 1.87 -5.45
CA ALA A 37 10.98 1.30 -6.41
C ALA A 37 9.68 2.09 -6.38
N ASN A 38 9.30 2.69 -7.50
CA ASN A 38 8.02 3.41 -7.60
C ASN A 38 6.91 2.40 -7.89
N GLY A 39 6.64 1.52 -6.91
CA GLY A 39 5.77 0.39 -7.04
C GLY A 39 6.50 -0.86 -7.52
N ALA A 40 5.85 -1.99 -7.45
CA ALA A 40 6.45 -3.26 -7.83
C ALA A 40 5.37 -4.33 -8.02
N ASP A 41 5.68 -5.33 -8.85
CA ASP A 41 4.88 -6.54 -8.99
C ASP A 41 5.59 -7.64 -8.20
N ILE A 42 4.90 -8.26 -7.25
CA ILE A 42 5.46 -9.33 -6.42
C ILE A 42 4.66 -10.60 -6.68
N SER A 43 5.34 -11.63 -7.14
CA SER A 43 4.74 -12.94 -7.41
C SER A 43 5.38 -14.02 -6.53
N ALA A 44 4.55 -14.84 -5.90
CA ALA A 44 5.03 -15.97 -5.08
C ALA A 44 3.97 -17.06 -5.12
N ASP A 45 4.31 -18.23 -5.62
CA ASP A 45 3.42 -19.38 -5.73
C ASP A 45 1.97 -19.00 -6.12
N GLU A 46 1.08 -18.93 -5.16
CA GLU A 46 -0.34 -18.59 -5.38
C GLU A 46 -0.67 -17.14 -5.03
N THR A 47 0.33 -16.33 -4.65
CA THR A 47 0.13 -14.95 -4.22
C THR A 47 0.67 -13.98 -5.26
N PHE A 48 -0.10 -12.96 -5.58
CA PHE A 48 0.33 -11.85 -6.42
C PHE A 48 -0.01 -10.55 -5.73
N ILE A 49 0.98 -9.66 -5.61
CA ILE A 49 0.78 -8.35 -5.01
C ILE A 49 1.29 -7.28 -5.95
N LEU A 50 0.42 -6.33 -6.26
CA LEU A 50 0.76 -5.16 -7.06
C LEU A 50 0.90 -3.97 -6.12
N LEU A 51 2.13 -3.56 -5.85
CA LEU A 51 2.39 -2.35 -5.08
C LEU A 51 2.25 -1.16 -6.01
N TRP A 52 1.39 -0.22 -5.64
CA TRP A 52 1.11 0.93 -6.49
C TRP A 52 2.29 1.88 -6.58
N PRO A 53 2.46 2.59 -7.70
CA PRO A 53 3.44 3.67 -7.76
C PRO A 53 3.18 4.68 -6.65
N LEU A 54 4.22 5.08 -5.93
CA LEU A 54 4.12 6.08 -4.86
C LEU A 54 3.49 7.37 -5.40
N THR A 55 3.84 7.72 -6.63
CA THR A 55 3.35 8.92 -7.30
C THR A 55 1.85 8.89 -7.61
N ASP A 56 1.23 7.70 -7.60
CA ASP A 56 -0.20 7.55 -7.89
C ASP A 56 -1.05 7.28 -6.65
N MET A 57 -0.42 6.94 -5.52
CA MET A 57 -1.15 6.47 -4.32
C MET A 57 -2.21 7.43 -3.80
N VAL A 58 -1.85 8.68 -3.62
CA VAL A 58 -2.80 9.68 -3.07
C VAL A 58 -4.00 9.85 -3.99
N GLN A 59 -3.73 9.96 -5.29
CA GLN A 59 -4.80 10.12 -6.27
C GLN A 59 -5.71 8.89 -6.33
N LEU A 60 -5.11 7.69 -6.30
CA LEU A 60 -5.89 6.44 -6.32
C LEU A 60 -6.76 6.30 -5.07
N ASN A 61 -6.26 6.70 -3.90
CA ASN A 61 -7.08 6.69 -2.69
C ASN A 61 -8.28 7.62 -2.83
N LYS A 62 -8.12 8.76 -3.49
CA LYS A 62 -9.22 9.68 -3.76
C LYS A 62 -10.22 9.08 -4.75
N GLU A 63 -9.74 8.44 -5.79
CA GLU A 63 -10.60 7.84 -6.82
C GLU A 63 -11.44 6.70 -6.27
N TYR A 64 -10.92 5.94 -5.33
CA TYR A 64 -11.66 4.87 -4.66
C TYR A 64 -12.49 5.34 -3.48
N ASN A 65 -12.46 6.64 -3.15
CA ASN A 65 -13.19 7.22 -2.03
C ASN A 65 -12.86 6.57 -0.68
N VAL A 66 -11.59 6.24 -0.47
CA VAL A 66 -11.14 5.56 0.74
C VAL A 66 -11.47 6.36 2.00
N GLU A 67 -11.35 7.68 1.95
CA GLU A 67 -11.65 8.54 3.08
C GLU A 67 -13.13 8.45 3.49
N GLU A 68 -14.02 8.22 2.52
CA GLU A 68 -15.45 8.08 2.80
C GLU A 68 -15.79 6.71 3.38
N TYR A 69 -15.27 5.64 2.76
CA TYR A 69 -15.66 4.28 3.11
C TYR A 69 -14.81 3.64 4.21
N ALA A 70 -13.53 3.98 4.29
CA ALA A 70 -12.60 3.42 5.26
C ALA A 70 -11.58 4.49 5.70
N PRO A 71 -12.03 5.55 6.42
CA PRO A 71 -11.19 6.73 6.69
C PRO A 71 -9.94 6.45 7.51
N LYS A 72 -9.86 5.32 8.21
CA LYS A 72 -8.68 4.96 9.00
C LYS A 72 -7.60 4.27 8.17
N PHE A 73 -7.83 4.07 6.88
CA PHE A 73 -6.95 3.30 6.02
C PHE A 73 -6.42 4.12 4.85
N PHE A 74 -5.22 3.73 4.39
CA PHE A 74 -4.61 4.28 3.19
C PHE A 74 -4.14 3.11 2.33
N ILE A 75 -4.69 2.97 1.13
CA ILE A 75 -4.39 1.84 0.24
C ILE A 75 -3.06 2.09 -0.46
N PHE A 76 -2.20 1.08 -0.50
CA PHE A 76 -0.89 1.14 -1.16
C PHE A 76 -0.69 0.07 -2.24
N GLY A 77 -1.65 -0.80 -2.43
CA GLY A 77 -1.55 -1.86 -3.42
C GLY A 77 -2.77 -2.74 -3.49
N SER A 78 -2.70 -3.79 -4.31
CA SER A 78 -3.79 -4.73 -4.51
C SER A 78 -3.25 -6.12 -4.86
N ASP A 79 -4.17 -7.09 -4.97
CA ASP A 79 -3.82 -8.42 -5.49
C ASP A 79 -3.98 -8.50 -7.02
N GLY A 80 -4.18 -7.35 -7.67
CA GLY A 80 -4.45 -7.29 -9.11
C GLY A 80 -5.91 -7.50 -9.45
N GLY A 81 -6.77 -7.74 -8.46
CA GLY A 81 -8.20 -7.98 -8.65
C GLY A 81 -9.04 -7.20 -7.64
N ASP A 82 -9.82 -7.89 -6.85
CA ASP A 82 -10.83 -7.28 -5.98
C ASP A 82 -10.33 -6.87 -4.59
N THR A 83 -9.11 -7.26 -4.22
CA THR A 83 -8.58 -7.03 -2.87
C THR A 83 -7.56 -5.91 -2.84
N ALA A 84 -7.73 -4.96 -1.93
CA ALA A 84 -6.80 -3.88 -1.67
C ALA A 84 -5.96 -4.19 -0.43
N TYR A 85 -4.71 -3.71 -0.43
CA TYR A 85 -3.85 -3.74 0.75
C TYR A 85 -3.69 -2.33 1.27
N ALA A 86 -3.86 -2.16 2.58
CA ALA A 86 -3.91 -0.84 3.19
C ALA A 86 -3.11 -0.76 4.49
N ILE A 87 -2.66 0.46 4.77
CA ILE A 87 -2.05 0.81 6.06
C ILE A 87 -3.14 1.37 6.95
N GLU A 88 -3.25 0.87 8.19
CA GLU A 88 -4.09 1.51 9.19
C GLU A 88 -3.38 2.75 9.71
N ARG A 89 -4.02 3.91 9.55
CA ARG A 89 -3.47 5.17 10.04
C ARG A 89 -3.37 5.13 11.57
N GLY A 90 -2.27 5.59 12.11
CA GLY A 90 -2.05 5.64 13.55
C GLY A 90 -1.30 4.44 14.11
N THR A 91 -1.49 3.25 13.57
CA THR A 91 -0.78 2.04 14.04
C THR A 91 0.29 1.56 13.06
N GLY A 92 0.11 1.81 11.75
CA GLY A 92 0.99 1.30 10.73
C GLY A 92 0.77 -0.15 10.38
N ALA A 93 -0.24 -0.80 10.98
CA ALA A 93 -0.55 -2.20 10.68
C ALA A 93 -1.11 -2.35 9.27
N ILE A 94 -0.90 -3.51 8.69
CA ILE A 94 -1.30 -3.82 7.31
C ILE A 94 -2.55 -4.69 7.31
N PHE A 95 -3.52 -4.28 6.50
CA PHE A 95 -4.81 -4.96 6.35
C PHE A 95 -5.10 -5.21 4.88
N GLU A 96 -5.96 -6.17 4.59
CA GLU A 96 -6.56 -6.30 3.26
C GLU A 96 -8.06 -6.05 3.37
N MET A 97 -8.66 -5.55 2.28
CA MET A 97 -10.09 -5.28 2.22
C MET A 97 -10.57 -5.29 0.78
N PRO A 98 -11.87 -5.55 0.54
CA PRO A 98 -12.38 -5.51 -0.83
C PRO A 98 -12.47 -4.06 -1.32
N PHE A 99 -12.24 -3.86 -2.63
CA PHE A 99 -12.49 -2.56 -3.25
C PHE A 99 -13.99 -2.26 -3.29
N ILE A 100 -14.80 -3.25 -3.60
CA ILE A 100 -16.26 -3.13 -3.62
C ILE A 100 -16.79 -3.54 -2.27
N GLY A 101 -17.57 -2.66 -1.63
CA GLY A 101 -18.02 -2.90 -0.26
C GLY A 101 -16.96 -2.59 0.77
N MET A 102 -16.00 -1.76 0.40
CA MET A 102 -14.92 -1.34 1.28
C MET A 102 -15.47 -0.75 2.59
N SER A 103 -15.00 -1.27 3.72
CA SER A 103 -15.36 -0.75 5.03
C SER A 103 -14.40 -1.28 6.08
N LYS A 104 -14.37 -0.61 7.24
CA LYS A 104 -13.58 -1.04 8.38
C LYS A 104 -13.93 -2.47 8.80
N GLU A 105 -15.21 -2.82 8.73
CA GLU A 105 -15.72 -4.13 9.14
C GLU A 105 -15.23 -5.26 8.22
N GLU A 106 -14.93 -4.95 6.97
CA GLU A 106 -14.43 -5.91 6.00
C GLU A 106 -12.90 -6.01 5.98
N ALA A 107 -12.21 -5.19 6.78
CA ALA A 107 -10.76 -5.20 6.83
C ALA A 107 -10.25 -6.43 7.59
N VAL A 108 -9.30 -7.14 7.00
CA VAL A 108 -8.67 -8.34 7.58
C VAL A 108 -7.22 -8.05 7.88
N PHE A 109 -6.82 -8.24 9.14
CA PHE A 109 -5.44 -8.01 9.56
C PHE A 109 -4.47 -8.94 8.84
N LYS A 110 -3.35 -8.39 8.38
CA LYS A 110 -2.30 -9.15 7.67
C LYS A 110 -0.96 -9.13 8.41
N SER A 111 -0.55 -7.98 8.92
CA SER A 111 0.75 -7.84 9.58
C SER A 111 0.79 -6.60 10.45
N GLU A 112 1.58 -6.65 11.51
CA GLU A 112 1.79 -5.48 12.37
C GLU A 112 2.69 -4.42 11.71
N THR A 113 3.51 -4.84 10.73
CA THR A 113 4.48 -3.95 10.06
C THR A 113 4.46 -4.14 8.57
N PHE A 114 4.90 -3.11 7.85
CA PHE A 114 5.06 -3.19 6.39
C PHE A 114 6.14 -4.20 6.01
N THR A 115 7.27 -4.19 6.72
CA THR A 115 8.36 -5.13 6.48
C THR A 115 7.89 -6.57 6.69
N GLY A 116 7.15 -6.83 7.79
CA GLY A 116 6.60 -8.15 8.07
C GLY A 116 5.63 -8.62 6.99
N PHE A 117 4.84 -7.70 6.44
CA PHE A 117 3.93 -8.00 5.34
C PHE A 117 4.71 -8.47 4.10
N LEU A 118 5.76 -7.76 3.72
CA LEU A 118 6.58 -8.12 2.57
C LEU A 118 7.31 -9.46 2.79
N GLU A 119 7.83 -9.68 3.97
CA GLU A 119 8.54 -10.92 4.30
C GLU A 119 7.63 -12.15 4.33
N GLY A 120 6.34 -11.94 4.59
CA GLY A 120 5.36 -13.03 4.65
C GLY A 120 4.80 -13.49 3.30
N ILE A 121 5.27 -12.90 2.22
CA ILE A 121 4.78 -13.22 0.86
C ILE A 121 5.42 -14.51 0.34
#